data_f8a27de7c8bf4d27285146e63a939982
#
_entry.id   f8a27de7c8bf4d27285146e63a939982
#
_cell.length_a   1.000
_cell.length_b   1.000
_cell.length_c   1.000
_cell.angle_alpha   90.00
_cell.angle_beta   90.00
_cell.angle_gamma   90.00
#
_symmetry.space_group_name_H-M   'P 1'
#
loop_
_entity.id
_entity.type
_entity.pdbx_description
1 polymer ?
#
loop_
_entity_poly.entity_id
_entity_poly.type
_entity_poly.pdbx_seq_one_letter_code
_entity_poly.pdbx_strand_id
1 'polypeptide(L)'
;SQEVKIDKNLEPGLRVTVRLNQQQHPDCKTYHGKVVSSQDPRTKAGLYWGYTVRLASCLSAVFAEAPFQDGYDLTIGTSERGSDVASAQLPNFRHALVVFGGLQGLEAGADADPNLEVAEPSVLFDLYVNTCPGQGSRTIRTEEAILISLAALQPGLIQAGARHT
;
A
#
# COMPACT_ATOMS: atom_id res chain seq x y z
N SER A 1 -10.77 -22.38 -11.67
CA SER A 1 -10.12 -21.13 -12.08
C SER A 1 -10.78 -20.61 -13.34
N GLN A 2 -11.06 -19.31 -13.37
CA GLN A 2 -11.58 -18.65 -14.57
C GLN A 2 -10.40 -18.13 -15.40
N GLU A 3 -10.49 -18.31 -16.70
CA GLU A 3 -9.49 -17.81 -17.64
C GLU A 3 -10.01 -16.56 -18.34
N VAL A 4 -9.11 -15.61 -18.55
CA VAL A 4 -9.42 -14.37 -19.26
C VAL A 4 -8.45 -14.21 -20.43
N LYS A 5 -8.98 -14.09 -21.64
CA LYS A 5 -8.20 -13.76 -22.83
C LYS A 5 -8.03 -12.25 -22.91
N ILE A 6 -6.79 -11.79 -22.94
CA ILE A 6 -6.43 -10.37 -22.94
C ILE A 6 -5.94 -9.91 -24.31
N ASP A 7 -5.93 -8.61 -24.51
CA ASP A 7 -5.56 -7.92 -25.76
C ASP A 7 -4.06 -7.71 -25.95
N LYS A 8 -3.23 -8.15 -24.99
CA LYS A 8 -1.77 -7.98 -25.02
C LYS A 8 -1.05 -9.30 -24.77
N ASN A 9 0.09 -9.45 -25.41
CA ASN A 9 1.03 -10.53 -25.11
C ASN A 9 1.95 -10.06 -23.97
N LEU A 10 1.94 -10.75 -22.84
CA LEU A 10 2.67 -10.39 -21.63
C LEU A 10 3.56 -11.55 -21.19
N GLU A 11 4.67 -11.21 -20.56
CA GLU A 11 5.53 -12.21 -19.92
C GLU A 11 4.79 -12.94 -18.80
N PRO A 12 4.97 -14.27 -18.70
CA PRO A 12 4.36 -15.05 -17.62
C PRO A 12 4.79 -14.55 -16.23
N GLY A 13 3.86 -14.58 -15.28
CA GLY A 13 4.11 -14.16 -13.90
C GLY A 13 3.80 -12.70 -13.59
N LEU A 14 3.48 -11.89 -14.60
CA LEU A 14 3.04 -10.51 -14.38
C LEU A 14 1.60 -10.48 -13.86
N ARG A 15 1.38 -9.70 -12.81
CA ARG A 15 0.04 -9.40 -12.30
C ARG A 15 -0.47 -8.11 -12.95
N VAL A 16 -1.60 -8.19 -13.61
CA VAL A 16 -2.19 -7.07 -14.34
C VAL A 16 -3.65 -6.86 -13.99
N THR A 17 -4.11 -5.62 -14.15
CA THR A 17 -5.54 -5.28 -14.04
C THR A 17 -6.19 -5.45 -15.40
N VAL A 18 -7.29 -6.21 -15.45
CA VAL A 18 -8.02 -6.47 -16.68
C VAL A 18 -9.44 -5.96 -16.52
N ARG A 19 -9.85 -5.10 -17.45
CA ARG A 19 -11.25 -4.72 -17.61
C ARG A 19 -11.96 -5.70 -18.52
N LEU A 20 -12.94 -6.42 -17.98
CA LEU A 20 -13.74 -7.36 -18.78
C LEU A 20 -14.60 -6.61 -19.80
N ASN A 21 -14.78 -7.19 -20.97
CA ASN A 21 -15.69 -6.66 -21.96
C ASN A 21 -17.14 -6.75 -21.44
N GLN A 22 -17.97 -5.77 -21.77
CA GLN A 22 -19.38 -5.74 -21.34
C GLN A 22 -20.20 -6.91 -21.91
N GLN A 23 -19.88 -7.30 -23.13
CA GLN A 23 -20.52 -8.45 -23.77
C GLN A 23 -19.61 -9.67 -23.64
N GLN A 24 -20.05 -10.63 -22.82
CA GLN A 24 -19.43 -11.95 -22.69
C GLN A 24 -20.39 -12.99 -23.23
N HIS A 25 -19.87 -14.00 -23.93
CA HIS A 25 -20.71 -15.08 -24.43
C HIS A 25 -21.11 -15.97 -23.25
N PRO A 26 -22.43 -16.22 -23.00
CA PRO A 26 -22.87 -16.92 -21.79
C PRO A 26 -22.39 -18.38 -21.70
N ASP A 27 -22.07 -18.99 -22.84
CA ASP A 27 -21.61 -20.40 -22.92
C ASP A 27 -20.07 -20.54 -22.91
N CYS A 28 -19.33 -19.44 -22.88
CA CYS A 28 -17.86 -19.47 -22.87
C CYS A 28 -17.31 -19.52 -21.45
N LYS A 29 -16.47 -20.51 -21.19
CA LYS A 29 -15.72 -20.61 -19.93
C LYS A 29 -14.60 -19.59 -19.83
N THR A 30 -14.21 -18.94 -20.94
CA THR A 30 -13.15 -17.97 -21.02
C THR A 30 -13.73 -16.59 -21.24
N TYR A 31 -13.42 -15.66 -20.34
CA TYR A 31 -13.80 -14.26 -20.49
C TYR A 31 -12.84 -13.52 -21.44
N HIS A 32 -13.33 -12.43 -22.00
CA HIS A 32 -12.50 -11.51 -22.79
C HIS A 32 -12.37 -10.18 -22.09
N GLY A 33 -11.18 -9.60 -22.11
CA GLY A 33 -10.91 -8.32 -21.47
C GLY A 33 -9.70 -7.61 -22.04
N LYS A 34 -9.52 -6.37 -21.60
CA LYS A 34 -8.39 -5.52 -21.96
C LYS A 34 -7.51 -5.24 -20.76
N VAL A 35 -6.21 -5.32 -20.93
CA VAL A 35 -5.26 -4.88 -19.91
C VAL A 35 -5.34 -3.36 -19.79
N VAL A 36 -5.57 -2.90 -18.59
CA VAL A 36 -5.73 -1.48 -18.26
C VAL A 36 -4.80 -1.08 -17.13
N SER A 37 -4.68 0.22 -16.89
CA SER A 37 -3.93 0.73 -15.74
C SER A 37 -4.54 0.23 -14.43
N SER A 38 -3.71 -0.03 -13.43
CA SER A 38 -4.16 -0.35 -12.07
C SER A 38 -5.02 0.74 -11.44
N GLN A 39 -4.95 1.96 -11.95
CA GLN A 39 -5.75 3.10 -11.54
C GLN A 39 -7.16 3.15 -12.16
N ASP A 40 -7.37 2.44 -13.27
CA ASP A 40 -8.66 2.47 -14.01
C ASP A 40 -9.88 2.12 -13.14
N PRO A 41 -9.85 1.11 -12.26
CA PRO A 41 -10.99 0.81 -11.39
C PRO A 41 -11.42 2.01 -10.53
N ARG A 42 -10.46 2.76 -10.02
CA ARG A 42 -10.71 3.95 -9.20
C ARG A 42 -11.10 5.16 -10.05
N THR A 43 -10.31 5.47 -11.08
CA THR A 43 -10.45 6.72 -11.85
C THR A 43 -11.57 6.68 -12.88
N LYS A 44 -11.86 5.51 -13.44
CA LYS A 44 -12.85 5.35 -14.52
C LYS A 44 -14.11 4.59 -14.11
N ALA A 45 -13.99 3.66 -13.15
CA ALA A 45 -15.13 2.85 -12.72
C ALA A 45 -15.71 3.27 -11.36
N GLY A 46 -15.10 4.24 -10.68
CA GLY A 46 -15.53 4.69 -9.35
C GLY A 46 -15.39 3.64 -8.25
N LEU A 47 -14.59 2.60 -8.48
CA LEU A 47 -14.34 1.52 -7.53
C LEU A 47 -13.14 1.86 -6.64
N TYR A 48 -13.21 1.46 -5.38
CA TYR A 48 -12.08 1.58 -4.46
C TYR A 48 -11.02 0.52 -4.79
N TRP A 49 -9.94 0.95 -5.39
CA TRP A 49 -8.80 0.12 -5.80
C TRP A 49 -7.53 0.94 -5.72
N GLY A 50 -7.15 1.31 -4.49
CA GLY A 50 -6.25 2.43 -4.28
C GLY A 50 -4.79 2.07 -3.97
N TYR A 51 -4.50 0.85 -3.47
CA TYR A 51 -3.17 0.53 -2.99
C TYR A 51 -2.42 -0.40 -3.93
N THR A 52 -1.11 -0.12 -4.12
CA THR A 52 -0.16 -1.06 -4.71
C THR A 52 0.65 -1.69 -3.58
N VAL A 53 0.59 -3.01 -3.47
CA VAL A 53 1.34 -3.75 -2.45
C VAL A 53 2.72 -4.10 -2.97
N ARG A 54 3.76 -3.77 -2.18
CA ARG A 54 5.13 -4.19 -2.41
C ARG A 54 5.66 -4.95 -1.20
N LEU A 55 6.29 -6.07 -1.44
CA LEU A 55 7.06 -6.79 -0.43
C LEU A 55 8.51 -6.33 -0.52
N ALA A 56 9.14 -6.07 0.62
CA ALA A 56 10.54 -5.72 0.71
C ALA A 56 11.29 -6.75 1.57
N SER A 57 12.49 -7.09 1.16
CA SER A 57 13.35 -8.04 1.87
C SER A 57 13.89 -7.48 3.18
N CYS A 58 14.05 -6.15 3.24
CA CYS A 58 14.52 -5.42 4.40
C CYS A 58 13.99 -3.98 4.35
N LEU A 59 14.15 -3.24 5.44
CA LEU A 59 13.60 -1.89 5.57
C LEU A 59 14.27 -0.90 4.61
N SER A 60 15.57 -1.00 4.38
CA SER A 60 16.26 -0.15 3.39
C SER A 60 15.77 -0.38 1.96
N ALA A 61 15.42 -1.61 1.59
CA ALA A 61 14.86 -1.94 0.29
C ALA A 61 13.48 -1.28 0.03
N VAL A 62 12.71 -1.02 1.08
CA VAL A 62 11.43 -0.31 0.97
C VAL A 62 11.60 1.03 0.25
N PHE A 63 12.66 1.75 0.59
CA PHE A 63 12.97 3.06 0.02
C PHE A 63 13.79 2.97 -1.27
N ALA A 64 14.81 2.11 -1.30
CA ALA A 64 15.70 1.96 -2.44
C ALA A 64 15.00 1.43 -3.70
N GLU A 65 13.97 0.60 -3.54
CA GLU A 65 13.22 -0.02 -4.62
C GLU A 65 11.91 0.73 -4.93
N ALA A 66 11.83 2.01 -4.61
CA ALA A 66 10.67 2.83 -4.93
C ALA A 66 10.41 2.84 -6.45
N PRO A 67 9.14 2.62 -6.90
CA PRO A 67 8.82 2.57 -8.33
C PRO A 67 8.75 3.95 -8.98
N PHE A 68 8.93 5.01 -8.22
CA PHE A 68 8.89 6.40 -8.67
C PHE A 68 10.30 6.98 -8.70
N GLN A 69 10.62 7.71 -9.77
CA GLN A 69 11.95 8.31 -9.95
C GLN A 69 12.36 9.21 -8.78
N ASP A 70 11.43 10.01 -8.27
CA ASP A 70 11.65 10.93 -7.15
C ASP A 70 11.31 10.31 -5.78
N GLY A 71 11.03 9.00 -5.74
CA GLY A 71 10.61 8.32 -4.52
C GLY A 71 9.20 8.68 -4.06
N TYR A 72 8.99 8.55 -2.76
CA TYR A 72 7.72 8.93 -2.11
C TYR A 72 7.87 10.29 -1.43
N ASP A 73 6.85 11.13 -1.57
CA ASP A 73 6.80 12.46 -0.93
C ASP A 73 6.01 12.48 0.39
N LEU A 74 5.40 11.34 0.74
CA LEU A 74 4.85 11.09 2.07
C LEU A 74 5.13 9.65 2.47
N THR A 75 5.83 9.47 3.59
CA THR A 75 6.13 8.16 4.17
C THR A 75 5.54 8.02 5.56
N ILE A 76 4.79 6.95 5.78
CA ILE A 76 4.10 6.66 7.03
C ILE A 76 4.54 5.29 7.53
N GLY A 77 5.24 5.27 8.65
CA GLY A 77 5.52 4.04 9.39
C GLY A 77 4.42 3.78 10.42
N THR A 78 4.02 2.54 10.57
CA THR A 78 2.99 2.11 11.52
C THR A 78 3.63 1.32 12.67
N SER A 79 3.35 1.72 13.89
CA SER A 79 3.84 1.05 15.10
C SER A 79 2.99 1.42 16.30
N GLU A 80 2.89 0.49 17.27
CA GLU A 80 2.29 0.79 18.58
C GLU A 80 3.05 1.89 19.35
N ARG A 81 4.32 2.14 18.99
CA ARG A 81 5.17 3.19 19.57
C ARG A 81 5.04 4.53 18.88
N GLY A 82 4.25 4.60 17.82
CA GLY A 82 4.00 5.84 17.10
C GLY A 82 3.04 6.78 17.83
N SER A 83 2.93 8.00 17.32
CA SER A 83 1.95 8.98 17.77
C SER A 83 0.54 8.53 17.41
N ASP A 84 -0.46 8.94 18.20
CA ASP A 84 -1.86 8.65 17.92
C ASP A 84 -2.24 9.17 16.52
N VAL A 85 -2.79 8.30 15.70
CA VAL A 85 -3.25 8.63 14.34
C VAL A 85 -4.27 9.76 14.32
N ALA A 86 -5.08 9.90 15.36
CA ALA A 86 -6.08 10.97 15.46
C ALA A 86 -5.45 12.37 15.50
N SER A 87 -4.21 12.49 15.99
CA SER A 87 -3.46 13.75 16.03
C SER A 87 -2.59 13.97 14.79
N ALA A 88 -2.47 12.99 13.91
CA ALA A 88 -1.65 13.07 12.72
C ALA A 88 -2.26 14.02 11.68
N GLN A 89 -1.45 14.93 11.17
CA GLN A 89 -1.82 15.79 10.06
C GLN A 89 -1.02 15.38 8.83
N LEU A 90 -1.73 14.88 7.81
CA LEU A 90 -1.11 14.43 6.58
C LEU A 90 -0.86 15.64 5.67
N PRO A 91 0.39 15.89 5.27
CA PRO A 91 0.67 16.89 4.24
C PRO A 91 0.14 16.44 2.89
N ASN A 92 0.00 17.37 1.95
CA ASN A 92 -0.34 17.03 0.58
C ASN A 92 0.74 16.13 -0.02
N PHE A 93 0.35 15.16 -0.82
CA PHE A 93 1.26 14.21 -1.42
C PHE A 93 0.82 13.82 -2.85
N ARG A 94 1.78 13.37 -3.63
CA ARG A 94 1.58 12.71 -4.92
C ARG A 94 1.74 11.20 -4.82
N HIS A 95 2.73 10.76 -4.05
CA HIS A 95 3.08 9.35 -3.86
C HIS A 95 3.28 9.07 -2.38
N ALA A 96 2.26 8.50 -1.74
CA ALA A 96 2.32 8.12 -0.34
C ALA A 96 2.74 6.65 -0.18
N LEU A 97 3.54 6.39 0.83
CA LEU A 97 3.96 5.06 1.25
C LEU A 97 3.49 4.79 2.67
N VAL A 98 2.81 3.69 2.88
CA VAL A 98 2.48 3.18 4.22
C VAL A 98 3.24 1.88 4.45
N VAL A 99 4.02 1.81 5.52
CA VAL A 99 4.91 0.69 5.81
C VAL A 99 4.45 -0.06 7.04
N PHE A 100 4.36 -1.37 6.90
CA PHE A 100 4.03 -2.31 7.96
C PHE A 100 5.23 -3.19 8.27
N GLY A 101 5.53 -3.40 9.55
CA GLY A 101 6.53 -4.35 9.99
C GLY A 101 6.05 -5.80 9.90
N GLY A 102 7.01 -6.72 10.02
CA GLY A 102 6.72 -8.13 10.25
C GLY A 102 6.23 -8.40 11.67
N LEU A 103 6.29 -9.65 12.11
CA LEU A 103 5.78 -10.09 13.41
C LEU A 103 6.33 -9.29 14.62
N GLN A 104 7.57 -8.84 14.52
CA GLN A 104 8.26 -8.07 15.57
C GLN A 104 8.26 -6.55 15.33
N GLY A 105 7.51 -6.08 14.35
CA GLY A 105 7.37 -4.66 14.04
C GLY A 105 8.51 -4.06 13.20
N LEU A 106 8.39 -2.76 12.94
CA LEU A 106 9.39 -2.00 12.16
C LEU A 106 10.69 -1.80 12.92
N GLU A 107 10.63 -1.75 14.24
CA GLU A 107 11.80 -1.60 15.12
C GLU A 107 12.78 -2.75 14.92
N ALA A 108 12.28 -3.99 14.93
CA ALA A 108 13.11 -5.16 14.69
C ALA A 108 13.66 -5.20 13.25
N GLY A 109 12.88 -4.70 12.29
CA GLY A 109 13.33 -4.57 10.91
C GLY A 109 14.47 -3.58 10.75
N ALA A 110 14.43 -2.48 11.46
CA ALA A 110 15.52 -1.48 11.47
C ALA A 110 16.79 -2.02 12.14
N ASP A 111 16.65 -2.70 13.28
CA ASP A 111 17.78 -3.30 14.00
C ASP A 111 18.47 -4.39 13.20
N ALA A 112 17.72 -5.14 12.40
CA ALA A 112 18.23 -6.26 11.59
C ALA A 112 18.83 -5.81 10.25
N ASP A 113 18.64 -4.56 9.83
CA ASP A 113 19.09 -4.08 8.52
C ASP A 113 20.49 -3.46 8.61
N PRO A 114 21.54 -4.11 8.04
CA PRO A 114 22.91 -3.62 8.10
C PRO A 114 23.13 -2.33 7.29
N ASN A 115 22.21 -1.96 6.40
CA ASN A 115 22.29 -0.75 5.59
C ASN A 115 21.69 0.49 6.30
N LEU A 116 21.09 0.28 7.47
CA LEU A 116 20.49 1.35 8.28
C LEU A 116 21.30 1.56 9.57
N GLU A 117 21.83 2.77 9.74
CA GLU A 117 22.54 3.21 10.94
C GLU A 117 21.63 4.11 11.80
N VAL A 118 20.38 3.69 12.02
CA VAL A 118 19.43 4.47 12.80
C VAL A 118 19.02 3.74 14.07
N ALA A 119 19.08 4.44 15.19
CA ALA A 119 18.66 3.92 16.48
C ALA A 119 17.13 3.84 16.61
N GLU A 120 16.43 4.76 15.94
CA GLU A 120 14.96 4.90 16.02
C GLU A 120 14.36 4.84 14.61
N PRO A 121 13.50 3.84 14.30
CA PRO A 121 12.87 3.74 12.98
C PRO A 121 11.98 4.94 12.64
N SER A 122 11.48 5.66 13.64
CA SER A 122 10.66 6.87 13.44
C SER A 122 11.33 7.96 12.60
N VAL A 123 12.67 8.03 12.60
CA VAL A 123 13.40 9.02 11.79
C VAL A 123 13.41 8.72 10.29
N LEU A 124 13.06 7.49 9.90
CA LEU A 124 12.99 7.07 8.50
C LEU A 124 11.71 7.54 7.80
N PHE A 125 10.71 7.95 8.57
CA PHE A 125 9.38 8.29 8.07
C PHE A 125 9.02 9.75 8.36
N ASP A 126 8.23 10.35 7.47
CA ASP A 126 7.64 11.65 7.72
C ASP A 126 6.64 11.60 8.89
N LEU A 127 5.89 10.51 8.98
CA LEU A 127 4.97 10.23 10.06
C LEU A 127 5.21 8.82 10.62
N TYR A 128 5.22 8.70 11.94
CA TYR A 128 5.31 7.43 12.63
C TYR A 128 4.13 7.33 13.59
N VAL A 129 3.14 6.48 13.25
CA VAL A 129 1.81 6.54 13.84
C VAL A 129 1.36 5.23 14.45
N ASN A 130 0.67 5.33 15.57
CA ASN A 130 -0.12 4.27 16.15
C ASN A 130 -1.56 4.38 15.64
N THR A 131 -1.96 3.43 14.81
CA THR A 131 -3.28 3.40 14.17
C THR A 131 -4.35 2.68 14.99
N CYS A 132 -3.95 2.06 16.09
CA CYS A 132 -4.86 1.39 17.02
C CYS A 132 -4.50 1.74 18.49
N PRO A 133 -4.57 3.02 18.88
CA PRO A 133 -4.30 3.43 20.24
C PRO A 133 -5.29 2.75 21.20
N GLY A 134 -4.79 2.28 22.33
CA GLY A 134 -5.62 1.55 23.29
C GLY A 134 -6.00 0.14 22.84
N GLN A 135 -5.20 -0.50 21.99
CA GLN A 135 -5.43 -1.90 21.60
C GLN A 135 -5.60 -2.81 22.84
N GLY A 136 -6.59 -3.70 22.77
CA GLY A 136 -6.91 -4.61 23.87
C GLY A 136 -6.07 -5.87 23.91
N SER A 137 -5.32 -6.17 22.88
CA SER A 137 -4.42 -7.31 22.78
C SER A 137 -2.96 -6.88 22.89
N ARG A 138 -2.10 -7.81 23.33
CA ARG A 138 -0.66 -7.56 23.42
C ARG A 138 -0.02 -7.36 22.02
N THR A 139 -0.50 -8.12 21.05
CA THR A 139 -0.01 -8.08 19.66
C THR A 139 -1.18 -8.04 18.69
N ILE A 140 -0.97 -7.39 17.56
CA ILE A 140 -1.88 -7.38 16.41
C ILE A 140 -1.12 -8.03 15.27
N ARG A 141 -1.73 -9.01 14.61
CA ARG A 141 -1.13 -9.66 13.42
C ARG A 141 -1.03 -8.65 12.28
N THR A 142 -0.03 -8.82 11.42
CA THR A 142 0.21 -7.91 10.29
C THR A 142 -1.02 -7.80 9.37
N GLU A 143 -1.70 -8.91 9.08
CA GLU A 143 -2.91 -8.91 8.27
C GLU A 143 -4.08 -8.14 8.91
N GLU A 144 -4.17 -8.14 10.23
CA GLU A 144 -5.16 -7.34 10.97
C GLU A 144 -4.74 -5.86 11.03
N ALA A 145 -3.45 -5.61 11.27
CA ALA A 145 -2.90 -4.27 11.33
C ALA A 145 -3.07 -3.51 10.02
N ILE A 146 -2.94 -4.18 8.88
CA ILE A 146 -3.15 -3.59 7.55
C ILE A 146 -4.57 -3.03 7.43
N LEU A 147 -5.59 -3.83 7.73
CA LEU A 147 -6.99 -3.40 7.65
C LEU A 147 -7.30 -2.25 8.61
N ILE A 148 -6.85 -2.37 9.86
CA ILE A 148 -7.06 -1.35 10.89
C ILE A 148 -6.40 -0.03 10.49
N SER A 149 -5.14 -0.09 10.08
CA SER A 149 -4.36 1.10 9.74
C SER A 149 -4.89 1.80 8.50
N LEU A 150 -5.21 1.05 7.46
CA LEU A 150 -5.75 1.64 6.23
C LEU A 150 -7.13 2.25 6.45
N ALA A 151 -7.98 1.64 7.30
CA ALA A 151 -9.26 2.23 7.68
C ALA A 151 -9.07 3.53 8.47
N ALA A 152 -8.11 3.59 9.39
CA ALA A 152 -7.83 4.78 10.19
C ALA A 152 -7.20 5.92 9.37
N LEU A 153 -6.33 5.58 8.42
CA LEU A 153 -5.62 6.55 7.58
C LEU A 153 -6.44 7.04 6.37
N GLN A 154 -7.42 6.27 5.93
CA GLN A 154 -8.15 6.54 4.69
C GLN A 154 -8.74 7.96 4.59
N PRO A 155 -9.45 8.50 5.59
CA PRO A 155 -9.99 9.85 5.48
C PRO A 155 -8.90 10.91 5.26
N GLY A 156 -7.80 10.81 5.98
CA GLY A 156 -6.66 11.71 5.86
C GLY A 156 -5.96 11.60 4.51
N LEU A 157 -5.77 10.38 4.01
CA LEU A 157 -5.14 10.13 2.70
C LEU A 157 -6.01 10.67 1.55
N ILE A 158 -7.32 10.47 1.61
CA ILE A 158 -8.24 11.02 0.60
C ILE A 158 -8.19 12.55 0.61
N GLN A 159 -8.28 13.16 1.78
CA GLN A 159 -8.28 14.62 1.91
C GLN A 159 -6.95 15.23 1.44
N ALA A 160 -5.82 14.65 1.84
CA ALA A 160 -4.50 15.14 1.48
C ALA A 160 -4.16 14.91 0.01
N GLY A 161 -4.53 13.74 -0.55
CA GLY A 161 -4.32 13.40 -1.96
C GLY A 161 -5.19 14.20 -2.93
N ALA A 162 -6.43 14.55 -2.55
CA ALA A 162 -7.36 15.31 -3.40
C ALA A 162 -6.93 16.75 -3.67
N ARG A 163 -6.01 17.30 -2.87
CA ARG A 163 -5.51 18.68 -3.05
C ARG A 163 -4.51 18.82 -4.19
N HIS A 164 -4.15 17.74 -4.87
CA HIS A 164 -3.25 17.73 -6.04
C HIS A 164 -3.94 17.52 -7.39
N THR A 165 -5.26 17.39 -7.40
CA THR A 165 -6.09 17.41 -8.61
C THR A 165 -6.72 18.80 -8.82
#